data_0040c1a08c2638373e8e7c2425202525
#
_entry.id   0040c1a08c2638373e8e7c2425202525
#
_cell.length_a   1.000
_cell.length_b   1.000
_cell.length_c   1.000
_cell.angle_alpha   90.00
_cell.angle_beta   90.00
_cell.angle_gamma   90.00
#
_symmetry.space_group_name_H-M   'P 1'
#
loop_
_entity.id
_entity.type
_entity.pdbx_description
1 polymer ?
#
loop_
_entity_poly.entity_id
_entity_poly.type
_entity_poly.pdbx_seq_one_letter_code
_entity_poly.pdbx_strand_id
1 'polypeptide(L)' 'MLRLREIRERKGVSLRALKKMSGVAVSSLARFEAGQGDPQLSTLRKLAKALNVTVARLIVERPMKKGG' A
#
# COMPACT_ATOMS: atom_id res chain seq x y z
N MET A 1 5.80 -5.83 -5.24
CA MET A 1 4.74 -4.99 -5.76
C MET A 1 3.66 -4.76 -4.75
N LEU A 2 3.05 -3.60 -4.76
CA LEU A 2 2.02 -3.28 -3.81
C LEU A 2 0.64 -3.28 -4.41
N ARG A 3 -0.34 -3.65 -3.61
CA ARG A 3 -1.73 -3.58 -4.02
C ARG A 3 -2.39 -2.33 -3.43
N LEU A 4 -1.58 -1.33 -3.17
CA LEU A 4 -2.06 -0.14 -2.49
C LEU A 4 -3.19 0.56 -3.25
N ARG A 5 -3.00 0.78 -4.54
CA ARG A 5 -3.99 1.46 -5.34
C ARG A 5 -5.29 0.68 -5.41
N GLU A 6 -5.18 -0.62 -5.62
CA GLU A 6 -6.34 -1.48 -5.72
C GLU A 6 -7.17 -1.44 -4.43
N ILE A 7 -6.50 -1.59 -3.31
CA ILE A 7 -7.19 -1.59 -2.02
C ILE A 7 -7.78 -0.22 -1.73
N ARG A 8 -7.00 0.82 -2.01
CA ARG A 8 -7.45 2.18 -1.78
C ARG A 8 -8.74 2.47 -2.59
N GLU A 9 -8.71 2.11 -3.86
CA GLU A 9 -9.85 2.39 -4.73
C GLU A 9 -11.07 1.58 -4.32
N ARG A 10 -10.86 0.35 -3.89
CA ARG A 10 -11.96 -0.45 -3.43
C ARG A 10 -12.65 0.16 -2.24
N LYS A 11 -11.91 0.85 -1.40
CA LYS A 11 -12.45 1.47 -0.22
C LYS A 11 -12.91 2.90 -0.47
N GLY A 12 -12.80 3.37 -1.71
CA GLY A 12 -13.24 4.71 -2.06
C GLY A 12 -12.39 5.80 -1.42
N VAL A 13 -11.10 5.52 -1.20
CA VAL A 13 -10.22 6.47 -0.52
C VAL A 13 -9.32 7.15 -1.55
N SER A 14 -9.34 8.47 -1.59
CA SER A 14 -8.48 9.22 -2.50
C SER A 14 -7.07 9.25 -1.94
N LEU A 15 -6.10 9.64 -2.77
CA LEU A 15 -4.72 9.80 -2.30
C LEU A 15 -4.64 10.83 -1.20
N ARG A 16 -5.41 11.90 -1.32
CA ARG A 16 -5.41 12.94 -0.30
C ARG A 16 -5.97 12.43 1.01
N ALA A 17 -7.04 11.66 0.92
CA ALA A 17 -7.63 11.10 2.13
C ALA A 17 -6.64 10.13 2.77
N LEU A 18 -5.96 9.33 1.97
CA LEU A 18 -5.00 8.38 2.49
C LEU A 18 -3.83 9.11 3.17
N LYS A 19 -3.42 10.23 2.59
CA LYS A 19 -2.38 11.04 3.22
C LYS A 19 -2.83 11.47 4.61
N LYS A 20 -4.05 11.93 4.72
CA LYS A 20 -4.57 12.38 6.01
C LYS A 20 -4.65 11.24 6.99
N MET A 21 -5.06 10.09 6.53
CA MET A 21 -5.24 8.93 7.40
C MET A 21 -3.92 8.30 7.82
N SER A 22 -2.94 8.31 6.94
CA SER A 22 -1.68 7.60 7.20
C SER A 22 -0.52 8.50 7.56
N GLY A 23 -0.60 9.76 7.19
CA GLY A 23 0.52 10.67 7.39
C GLY A 23 1.61 10.52 6.34
N VAL A 24 1.37 9.74 5.30
CA VAL A 24 2.36 9.54 4.24
C VAL A 24 2.07 10.53 3.11
N ALA A 25 3.10 11.23 2.63
CA ALA A 25 2.94 12.24 1.60
C ALA A 25 2.33 11.70 0.32
N VAL A 26 1.51 12.51 -0.34
CA VAL A 26 0.87 12.09 -1.58
C VAL A 26 1.90 11.71 -2.63
N SER A 27 2.99 12.44 -2.73
CA SER A 27 4.03 12.13 -3.70
C SER A 27 4.62 10.75 -3.46
N SER A 28 4.80 10.37 -2.21
CA SER A 28 5.30 9.05 -1.88
C SER A 28 4.28 7.98 -2.22
N LEU A 29 3.02 8.26 -1.90
CA LEU A 29 1.94 7.31 -2.19
C LEU A 29 1.85 7.07 -3.69
N ALA A 30 1.92 8.14 -4.48
CA ALA A 30 1.84 8.01 -5.94
C ALA A 30 3.00 7.18 -6.48
N ARG A 31 4.19 7.36 -5.93
CA ARG A 31 5.35 6.59 -6.35
C ARG A 31 5.19 5.13 -6.03
N PHE A 32 4.72 4.83 -4.83
CA PHE A 32 4.52 3.44 -4.44
C PHE A 32 3.47 2.78 -5.32
N GLU A 33 2.40 3.50 -5.67
CA GLU A 33 1.36 2.94 -6.53
C GLU A 33 1.87 2.73 -7.95
N ALA A 34 2.83 3.51 -8.37
CA ALA A 34 3.41 3.36 -9.69
C ALA A 34 4.50 2.29 -9.72
N GLY A 35 4.77 1.66 -8.60
CA GLY A 35 5.80 0.64 -8.54
C GLY A 35 7.20 1.18 -8.43
N GLN A 36 7.34 2.45 -8.05
CA GLN A 36 8.64 3.07 -7.92
C GLN A 36 9.05 3.11 -6.46
N GLY A 37 10.17 2.56 -6.15
CA GLY A 37 10.66 2.56 -4.78
C GLY A 37 9.95 1.55 -3.92
N ASP A 38 10.53 1.27 -2.78
CA ASP A 38 9.97 0.32 -1.85
C ASP A 38 9.69 1.00 -0.53
N PRO A 39 8.48 0.97 -0.04
CA PRO A 39 8.19 1.57 1.26
C PRO A 39 8.81 0.74 2.36
N GLN A 40 9.22 1.40 3.41
CA GLN A 40 9.76 0.72 4.57
C GLN A 40 8.63 0.05 5.31
N LEU A 41 8.97 -0.91 6.16
CA LEU A 41 7.97 -1.62 6.93
C LEU A 41 7.12 -0.67 7.78
N SER A 42 7.74 0.34 8.36
CA SER A 42 6.99 1.31 9.16
C SER A 42 5.93 2.03 8.32
N THR A 43 6.28 2.34 7.07
CA THR A 43 5.34 3.00 6.16
C THR A 43 4.22 2.03 5.80
N LEU A 44 4.57 0.77 5.53
CA LEU A 44 3.56 -0.24 5.22
C LEU A 44 2.57 -0.41 6.36
N ARG A 45 3.07 -0.36 7.58
CA ARG A 45 2.20 -0.49 8.75
C ARG A 45 1.23 0.68 8.85
N LYS A 46 1.72 1.89 8.56
CA LYS A 46 0.86 3.06 8.61
C LYS A 46 -0.24 2.96 7.55
N LEU A 47 0.12 2.51 6.36
CA LEU A 47 -0.84 2.37 5.28
C LEU A 47 -1.85 1.27 5.59
N ALA A 48 -1.38 0.15 6.11
CA ALA A 48 -2.25 -0.96 6.45
C ALA A 48 -3.26 -0.54 7.50
N LYS A 49 -2.80 0.19 8.50
CA LYS A 49 -3.68 0.65 9.56
C LYS A 49 -4.70 1.64 9.00
N ALA A 50 -4.24 2.56 8.17
CA ALA A 50 -5.13 3.57 7.59
C ALA A 50 -6.23 2.93 6.74
N LEU A 51 -5.89 1.87 6.04
CA LEU A 51 -6.84 1.19 5.17
C LEU A 51 -7.54 0.03 5.85
N ASN A 52 -7.20 -0.20 7.11
CA ASN A 52 -7.80 -1.28 7.91
C ASN A 52 -7.61 -2.65 7.25
N VAL A 53 -6.40 -2.90 6.82
CA VAL A 53 -6.02 -4.20 6.24
C VAL A 53 -4.69 -4.61 6.88
N THR A 54 -4.27 -5.83 6.63
CA THR A 54 -2.98 -6.28 7.13
C THR A 54 -1.88 -5.85 6.17
N VAL A 55 -0.65 -5.79 6.66
CA VAL A 55 0.50 -5.50 5.79
C VAL A 55 0.59 -6.56 4.70
N ALA A 56 0.29 -7.80 5.04
CA ALA A 56 0.36 -8.89 4.06
C ALA A 56 -0.58 -8.63 2.89
N ARG A 57 -1.73 -8.02 3.15
CA ARG A 57 -2.68 -7.73 2.09
C ARG A 57 -2.17 -6.64 1.15
N LEU A 58 -1.33 -5.76 1.65
CA LEU A 58 -0.78 -4.69 0.82
C LEU A 58 0.30 -5.20 -0.11
N ILE A 59 0.94 -6.29 0.23
CA ILE A 59 2.04 -6.80 -0.56
C ILE A 59 1.56 -7.90 -1.47
N VAL A 60 1.82 -7.74 -2.78
CA VAL A 60 1.47 -8.77 -3.70
C VAL A 60 2.62 -9.73 -3.77
N GLU A 61 2.38 -10.94 -3.26
CA GLU A 61 3.39 -11.90 -3.31
C GLU A 61 3.25 -12.73 -4.47
N ARG A 62 4.32 -13.06 -5.20
CA ARG A 62 4.28 -13.91 -6.26
C ARG A 62 4.02 -15.21 -5.76
N PRO A 63 3.22 -15.93 -6.30
CA PRO A 63 2.94 -17.26 -5.93
C PRO A 63 4.21 -17.97 -6.11
N MET A 64 4.66 -18.44 -5.18
CA MET A 64 5.81 -19.07 -5.29
C MET A 64 5.62 -20.26 -5.73
N LYS A 65 5.81 -20.72 -6.32
CA LYS A 65 5.62 -21.84 -6.75
C LYS A 65 6.20 -22.66 -6.14
N LYS A 66 6.25 -22.88 -5.53
CA LYS A 66 6.71 -23.54 -4.93
C LYS A 66 7.17 -24.38 -5.27
N GLY A 67 7.39 -24.49 -5.54
CA GLY A 67 7.85 -25.30 -5.70
C GLY A 67 8.17 -25.65 -5.77
N GLY A 68 8.21 -25.47 -5.79
CA GLY A 68 8.48 -25.69 -5.61
C GLY A 68 8.52 -25.42 -5.54
#